data_edfdbbf043b9e1d74ca177fe5afb7874
#
_entry.id   edfdbbf043b9e1d74ca177fe5afb7874
#
_cell.length_a   1.000
_cell.length_b   1.000
_cell.length_c   1.000
_cell.angle_alpha   90.00
_cell.angle_beta   90.00
_cell.angle_gamma   90.00
#
_symmetry.space_group_name_H-M   'P 1'
#
loop_
_entity.id
_entity.type
_entity.pdbx_description
1 polymer ?
#
loop_
_entity_poly.entity_id
_entity_poly.type
_entity_poly.pdbx_seq_one_letter_code
_entity_poly.pdbx_strand_id
1 'polypeptide(L)'
;MKQEIDPKDTNRAIAFELWTKSPMPMVTLTKTFDVTRLRKVSRRRGMKFNMLLCWCIGQAASKIEEFYMLPQDGKLYRYDRMAINVIADNVKGGLSFCDVAVTDDLEAFNANYLHLTETISETCQDILDDEAIIVGTSAVTGTELDSIVNQYNGIFNNPFLVWGRYRKGWLKTTLPISFQFHHAQMDGKHAARFLEELQRTINTI
;
A
#
# COMPACT_ATOMS: atom_id res chain seq x y z
N MET A 1 16.13 8.67 2.18
CA MET A 1 17.41 8.18 1.62
C MET A 1 17.40 6.66 1.64
N LYS A 2 17.74 6.03 0.53
CA LYS A 2 17.87 4.57 0.38
C LYS A 2 19.28 4.17 0.81
N GLN A 3 19.41 3.18 1.71
CA GLN A 3 20.69 2.68 2.23
C GLN A 3 20.72 1.16 2.16
N GLU A 4 21.80 0.58 1.62
CA GLU A 4 22.06 -0.84 1.71
C GLU A 4 22.45 -1.20 3.15
N ILE A 5 21.86 -2.26 3.70
CA ILE A 5 22.13 -2.77 5.05
C ILE A 5 22.47 -4.27 5.01
N ASP A 6 23.32 -4.73 5.93
CA ASP A 6 23.56 -6.18 6.07
C ASP A 6 22.32 -6.84 6.69
N PRO A 7 21.70 -7.82 6.04
CA PRO A 7 20.58 -8.56 6.63
C PRO A 7 20.89 -9.14 8.01
N LYS A 8 22.17 -9.46 8.30
CA LYS A 8 22.61 -10.01 9.60
C LYS A 8 22.46 -9.02 10.75
N ASP A 9 22.44 -7.72 10.46
CA ASP A 9 22.21 -6.65 11.44
C ASP A 9 20.73 -6.40 11.71
N THR A 10 19.85 -7.25 11.17
CA THR A 10 18.40 -7.13 11.29
C THR A 10 17.76 -8.41 11.83
N ASN A 11 16.52 -8.33 12.28
CA ASN A 11 15.71 -9.49 12.62
C ASN A 11 15.27 -10.32 11.39
N ARG A 12 15.72 -9.95 10.18
CA ARG A 12 15.34 -10.57 8.91
C ARG A 12 16.42 -11.50 8.33
N ALA A 13 17.58 -11.66 8.98
CA ALA A 13 18.71 -12.41 8.45
C ALA A 13 18.33 -13.80 7.88
N ILE A 14 17.68 -14.64 8.69
CA ILE A 14 17.27 -16.00 8.29
C ILE A 14 16.21 -15.94 7.18
N ALA A 15 15.21 -15.08 7.32
CA ALA A 15 14.16 -14.93 6.31
C ALA A 15 14.70 -14.41 4.97
N PHE A 16 15.68 -13.50 5.03
CA PHE A 16 16.37 -12.99 3.84
C PHE A 16 17.10 -14.11 3.10
N GLU A 17 17.89 -14.90 3.81
CA GLU A 17 18.63 -16.03 3.22
C GLU A 17 17.71 -17.08 2.57
N LEU A 18 16.61 -17.42 3.25
CA LEU A 18 15.66 -18.44 2.78
C LEU A 18 14.83 -17.97 1.59
N TRP A 19 14.33 -16.74 1.63
CA TRP A 19 13.26 -16.32 0.71
C TRP A 19 13.75 -15.51 -0.48
N THR A 20 14.93 -14.89 -0.45
CA THR A 20 15.46 -14.14 -1.61
C THR A 20 15.79 -15.04 -2.79
N LYS A 21 16.04 -16.33 -2.56
CA LYS A 21 16.30 -17.32 -3.60
C LYS A 21 15.06 -18.13 -4.00
N SER A 22 13.92 -17.88 -3.34
CA SER A 22 12.69 -18.58 -3.65
C SER A 22 12.09 -18.07 -4.98
N PRO A 23 11.64 -18.96 -5.86
CA PRO A 23 10.96 -18.53 -7.10
C PRO A 23 9.62 -17.86 -6.85
N MET A 24 9.00 -18.07 -5.67
CA MET A 24 7.76 -17.42 -5.24
C MET A 24 7.87 -17.00 -3.77
N PRO A 25 8.51 -15.85 -3.48
CA PRO A 25 8.71 -15.39 -2.11
C PRO A 25 7.54 -14.54 -1.57
N MET A 26 6.49 -14.34 -2.38
CA MET A 26 5.37 -13.47 -2.02
C MET A 26 4.31 -14.22 -1.21
N VAL A 27 3.80 -13.57 -0.19
CA VAL A 27 2.68 -14.03 0.63
C VAL A 27 1.52 -13.06 0.47
N THR A 28 0.31 -13.58 0.29
CA THR A 28 -0.91 -12.76 0.23
C THR A 28 -1.85 -13.12 1.36
N LEU A 29 -2.28 -12.13 2.11
CA LEU A 29 -3.31 -12.23 3.15
C LEU A 29 -4.50 -11.36 2.78
N THR A 30 -5.71 -11.89 2.87
CA THR A 30 -6.93 -11.11 2.68
C THR A 30 -7.68 -10.96 3.99
N LYS A 31 -8.03 -9.73 4.34
CA LYS A 31 -8.86 -9.39 5.50
C LYS A 31 -10.02 -8.49 5.08
N THR A 32 -11.20 -8.75 5.64
CA THR A 32 -12.35 -7.87 5.48
C THR A 32 -12.34 -6.79 6.57
N PHE A 33 -12.29 -5.53 6.15
CA PHE A 33 -12.26 -4.35 7.02
C PHE A 33 -13.65 -3.75 7.18
N ASP A 34 -13.95 -3.23 8.38
CA ASP A 34 -15.07 -2.34 8.58
C ASP A 34 -14.67 -0.92 8.17
N VAL A 35 -15.20 -0.45 7.06
CA VAL A 35 -14.90 0.88 6.49
C VAL A 35 -16.08 1.85 6.65
N THR A 36 -16.98 1.56 7.58
CA THR A 36 -18.19 2.40 7.83
C THR A 36 -17.82 3.83 8.16
N ARG A 37 -16.82 4.02 9.05
CA ARG A 37 -16.34 5.34 9.44
C ARG A 37 -15.66 6.07 8.29
N LEU A 38 -14.76 5.40 7.58
CA LEU A 38 -14.05 5.95 6.42
C LEU A 38 -15.05 6.49 5.38
N ARG A 39 -16.10 5.72 5.06
CA ARG A 39 -17.17 6.14 4.15
C ARG A 39 -17.96 7.34 4.70
N LYS A 40 -18.21 7.41 6.01
CA LYS A 40 -18.87 8.59 6.63
C LYS A 40 -17.99 9.84 6.51
N VAL A 41 -16.69 9.73 6.78
CA VAL A 41 -15.73 10.84 6.65
C VAL A 41 -15.65 11.30 5.21
N SER A 42 -15.48 10.39 4.25
CA SER A 42 -15.47 10.69 2.81
C SER A 42 -16.67 11.56 2.42
N ARG A 43 -17.89 11.19 2.83
CA ARG A 43 -19.10 11.94 2.53
C ARG A 43 -19.19 13.29 3.22
N ARG A 44 -18.80 13.35 4.51
CA ARG A 44 -18.90 14.59 5.30
C ARG A 44 -17.91 15.66 4.87
N ARG A 45 -16.69 15.24 4.46
CA ARG A 45 -15.60 16.14 4.07
C ARG A 45 -15.47 16.32 2.56
N GLY A 46 -16.27 15.60 1.75
CA GLY A 46 -16.16 15.64 0.29
C GLY A 46 -14.85 15.03 -0.24
N MET A 47 -14.14 14.24 0.55
CA MET A 47 -12.87 13.61 0.18
C MET A 47 -13.09 12.28 -0.54
N LYS A 48 -12.24 11.97 -1.53
CA LYS A 48 -12.29 10.68 -2.24
C LYS A 48 -12.05 9.52 -1.28
N PHE A 49 -12.89 8.47 -1.32
CA PHE A 49 -12.77 7.28 -0.46
C PHE A 49 -11.40 6.59 -0.62
N ASN A 50 -10.95 6.38 -1.86
CA ASN A 50 -9.67 5.75 -2.15
C ASN A 50 -8.49 6.56 -1.60
N MET A 51 -8.53 7.89 -1.70
CA MET A 51 -7.52 8.77 -1.10
C MET A 51 -7.44 8.57 0.41
N LEU A 52 -8.59 8.58 1.12
CA LEU A 52 -8.64 8.36 2.56
C LEU A 52 -8.12 6.97 2.95
N LEU A 53 -8.42 5.94 2.15
CA LEU A 53 -7.89 4.58 2.38
C LEU A 53 -6.37 4.54 2.17
N CYS A 54 -5.85 5.18 1.12
CA CYS A 54 -4.41 5.29 0.88
C CYS A 54 -3.71 6.00 2.05
N TRP A 55 -4.29 7.09 2.57
CA TRP A 55 -3.76 7.74 3.76
C TRP A 55 -3.74 6.80 4.98
N CYS A 56 -4.84 6.09 5.25
CA CYS A 56 -4.89 5.11 6.34
C CYS A 56 -3.84 4.00 6.18
N ILE A 57 -3.62 3.52 4.96
CA ILE A 57 -2.58 2.53 4.64
C ILE A 57 -1.20 3.08 4.98
N GLY A 58 -0.88 4.31 4.54
CA GLY A 58 0.37 4.97 4.85
C GLY A 58 0.60 5.14 6.35
N GLN A 59 -0.43 5.62 7.08
CA GLN A 59 -0.38 5.78 8.54
C GLN A 59 -0.19 4.45 9.29
N ALA A 60 -0.78 3.37 8.82
CA ALA A 60 -0.62 2.06 9.43
C ALA A 60 0.76 1.45 9.12
N ALA A 61 1.20 1.55 7.87
CA ALA A 61 2.49 1.02 7.40
C ALA A 61 3.68 1.73 8.06
N SER A 62 3.61 3.06 8.24
CA SER A 62 4.68 3.86 8.84
C SER A 62 5.02 3.47 10.29
N LYS A 63 4.11 2.78 10.98
CA LYS A 63 4.31 2.27 12.36
C LYS A 63 4.97 0.90 12.43
N ILE A 64 5.27 0.27 11.29
CA ILE A 64 5.83 -1.07 11.18
C ILE A 64 7.21 -0.98 10.55
N GLU A 65 8.26 -1.26 11.32
CA GLU A 65 9.64 -1.11 10.89
C GLU A 65 9.95 -1.89 9.60
N GLU A 66 9.38 -3.08 9.45
CA GLU A 66 9.60 -3.96 8.31
C GLU A 66 9.13 -3.36 6.98
N PHE A 67 8.19 -2.41 6.99
CA PHE A 67 7.81 -1.70 5.77
C PHE A 67 8.92 -0.80 5.22
N TYR A 68 9.86 -0.37 6.06
CA TYR A 68 11.00 0.45 5.62
C TYR A 68 12.17 -0.36 5.09
N MET A 69 12.04 -1.68 5.00
CA MET A 69 13.06 -2.57 4.43
C MET A 69 12.54 -3.22 3.16
N LEU A 70 13.38 -3.31 2.12
CA LEU A 70 13.03 -3.95 0.86
C LEU A 70 14.17 -4.84 0.37
N PRO A 71 13.94 -6.17 0.17
CA PRO A 71 14.86 -7.01 -0.57
C PRO A 71 14.79 -6.66 -2.06
N GLN A 72 15.91 -6.33 -2.66
CA GLN A 72 16.01 -5.97 -4.08
C GLN A 72 17.38 -6.39 -4.60
N ASP A 73 17.44 -7.09 -5.75
CA ASP A 73 18.67 -7.51 -6.44
C ASP A 73 19.65 -8.27 -5.54
N GLY A 74 19.13 -9.15 -4.66
CA GLY A 74 19.94 -9.95 -3.72
C GLY A 74 20.49 -9.15 -2.54
N LYS A 75 20.09 -7.91 -2.34
CA LYS A 75 20.48 -7.01 -1.25
C LYS A 75 19.27 -6.60 -0.43
N LEU A 76 19.52 -6.15 0.80
CA LEU A 76 18.48 -5.55 1.64
C LEU A 76 18.72 -4.05 1.75
N TYR A 77 17.70 -3.26 1.44
CA TYR A 77 17.74 -1.81 1.54
C TYR A 77 16.82 -1.33 2.66
N ARG A 78 17.26 -0.30 3.38
CA ARG A 78 16.44 0.46 4.33
C ARG A 78 16.18 1.86 3.76
N TYR A 79 14.95 2.32 3.97
CA TYR A 79 14.48 3.65 3.56
C TYR A 79 14.09 4.46 4.80
N ASP A 80 14.18 5.79 4.71
CA ASP A 80 13.78 6.72 5.77
C ASP A 80 12.42 7.38 5.50
N ARG A 81 11.87 7.22 4.30
CA ARG A 81 10.57 7.76 3.92
C ARG A 81 9.77 6.78 3.08
N MET A 82 8.46 6.97 3.07
CA MET A 82 7.49 6.09 2.43
C MET A 82 6.55 6.89 1.52
N ALA A 83 6.14 6.29 0.43
CA ALA A 83 5.09 6.80 -0.43
C ALA A 83 4.08 5.70 -0.78
N ILE A 84 2.86 6.12 -1.08
CA ILE A 84 1.79 5.26 -1.58
C ILE A 84 1.74 5.41 -3.09
N ASN A 85 1.98 4.33 -3.83
CA ASN A 85 1.77 4.32 -5.26
C ASN A 85 0.27 4.23 -5.58
N VAL A 86 -0.19 5.14 -6.41
CA VAL A 86 -1.58 5.26 -6.84
C VAL A 86 -1.65 5.11 -8.35
N ILE A 87 -2.63 4.36 -8.82
CA ILE A 87 -2.90 4.13 -10.24
C ILE A 87 -4.14 4.94 -10.62
N ALA A 88 -4.07 5.70 -11.70
CA ALA A 88 -5.20 6.46 -12.23
C ALA A 88 -5.35 6.24 -13.74
N ASP A 89 -6.61 6.28 -14.22
CA ASP A 89 -6.90 6.34 -15.65
C ASP A 89 -6.40 7.66 -16.23
N ASN A 90 -5.85 7.63 -17.45
CA ASN A 90 -5.37 8.82 -18.14
C ASN A 90 -6.24 9.14 -19.37
N VAL A 91 -6.13 10.38 -19.87
CA VAL A 91 -6.95 10.90 -20.98
C VAL A 91 -6.73 10.15 -22.32
N LYS A 92 -5.70 9.32 -22.43
CA LYS A 92 -5.47 8.45 -23.60
C LYS A 92 -6.09 7.06 -23.46
N GLY A 93 -6.84 6.80 -22.37
CA GLY A 93 -7.48 5.51 -22.10
C GLY A 93 -6.55 4.42 -21.57
N GLY A 94 -5.34 4.80 -21.11
CA GLY A 94 -4.37 3.95 -20.43
C GLY A 94 -4.34 4.23 -18.93
N LEU A 95 -3.32 3.68 -18.26
CA LEU A 95 -3.05 3.89 -16.83
C LEU A 95 -1.77 4.73 -16.67
N SER A 96 -1.74 5.55 -15.64
CA SER A 96 -0.55 6.25 -15.18
C SER A 96 -0.41 6.11 -13.67
N PHE A 97 0.82 6.29 -13.16
CA PHE A 97 1.21 5.98 -11.79
C PHE A 97 1.80 7.21 -11.12
N CYS A 98 1.48 7.43 -9.83
CA CYS A 98 2.18 8.42 -9.04
C CYS A 98 2.42 7.92 -7.61
N ASP A 99 3.52 8.43 -7.02
CA ASP A 99 3.90 8.14 -5.65
C ASP A 99 3.55 9.34 -4.76
N VAL A 100 2.60 9.13 -3.86
CA VAL A 100 2.12 10.15 -2.93
C VAL A 100 2.84 9.98 -1.60
N ALA A 101 3.68 10.95 -1.21
CA ALA A 101 4.45 10.90 0.03
C ALA A 101 3.53 10.75 1.25
N VAL A 102 3.88 9.85 2.15
CA VAL A 102 3.15 9.65 3.42
C VAL A 102 3.43 10.82 4.37
N THR A 103 2.37 11.42 4.91
CA THR A 103 2.42 12.49 5.89
C THR A 103 1.30 12.32 6.92
N ASP A 104 1.52 12.78 8.14
CA ASP A 104 0.52 12.75 9.22
C ASP A 104 -0.61 13.77 9.00
N ASP A 105 -0.36 14.80 8.21
CA ASP A 105 -1.36 15.81 7.84
C ASP A 105 -2.26 15.29 6.71
N LEU A 106 -3.50 14.99 7.05
CA LEU A 106 -4.51 14.49 6.12
C LEU A 106 -4.85 15.49 5.01
N GLU A 107 -4.88 16.80 5.32
CA GLU A 107 -5.20 17.83 4.31
C GLU A 107 -4.05 17.98 3.32
N ALA A 108 -2.81 17.97 3.80
CA ALA A 108 -1.64 18.00 2.94
C ALA A 108 -1.56 16.74 2.05
N PHE A 109 -1.83 15.56 2.62
CA PHE A 109 -1.91 14.31 1.84
C PHE A 109 -3.00 14.37 0.78
N ASN A 110 -4.21 14.86 1.13
CA ASN A 110 -5.32 15.00 0.19
C ASN A 110 -4.99 15.97 -0.95
N ALA A 111 -4.39 17.13 -0.65
CA ALA A 111 -4.00 18.10 -1.67
C ALA A 111 -2.97 17.50 -2.65
N ASN A 112 -1.95 16.82 -2.13
CA ASN A 112 -0.91 16.19 -2.94
C ASN A 112 -1.48 15.02 -3.77
N TYR A 113 -2.32 14.17 -3.18
CA TYR A 113 -3.00 13.09 -3.89
C TYR A 113 -3.83 13.60 -5.07
N LEU A 114 -4.63 14.65 -4.87
CA LEU A 114 -5.45 15.21 -5.93
C LEU A 114 -4.60 15.82 -7.04
N HIS A 115 -3.59 16.62 -6.68
CA HIS A 115 -2.68 17.24 -7.63
C HIS A 115 -1.94 16.21 -8.48
N LEU A 116 -1.32 15.20 -7.85
CA LEU A 116 -0.57 14.17 -8.57
C LEU A 116 -1.47 13.33 -9.47
N THR A 117 -2.63 12.86 -8.96
CA THR A 117 -3.55 12.04 -9.77
C THR A 117 -4.13 12.80 -10.95
N GLU A 118 -4.39 14.09 -10.83
CA GLU A 118 -4.82 14.96 -11.93
C GLU A 118 -3.69 15.14 -12.95
N THR A 119 -2.48 15.47 -12.48
CA THR A 119 -1.31 15.66 -13.34
C THR A 119 -1.00 14.44 -14.20
N ILE A 120 -0.93 13.24 -13.58
CA ILE A 120 -0.64 12.00 -14.34
C ILE A 120 -1.78 11.61 -15.29
N SER A 121 -3.02 11.93 -14.93
CA SER A 121 -4.18 11.69 -15.80
C SER A 121 -4.12 12.55 -17.06
N GLU A 122 -3.79 13.83 -16.93
CA GLU A 122 -3.73 14.78 -18.03
C GLU A 122 -2.46 14.60 -18.90
N THR A 123 -1.30 14.44 -18.26
CA THR A 123 -0.01 14.37 -18.97
C THR A 123 0.27 12.99 -19.54
N CYS A 124 -0.34 11.93 -19.01
CA CYS A 124 -0.03 10.53 -19.30
C CYS A 124 1.43 10.17 -18.99
N GLN A 125 2.04 10.84 -18.01
CA GLN A 125 3.41 10.61 -17.55
C GLN A 125 3.38 10.20 -16.09
N ASP A 126 4.17 9.17 -15.74
CA ASP A 126 4.30 8.72 -14.36
C ASP A 126 5.13 9.70 -13.55
N ILE A 127 4.80 9.81 -12.25
CA ILE A 127 5.54 10.62 -11.26
C ILE A 127 5.94 9.70 -10.11
N LEU A 128 7.17 9.18 -10.17
CA LEU A 128 7.68 8.17 -9.24
C LEU A 128 8.76 8.74 -8.33
N ASP A 129 8.91 8.16 -7.11
CA ASP A 129 9.90 8.55 -6.12
C ASP A 129 10.86 7.38 -5.83
N ASP A 130 12.02 7.37 -6.49
CA ASP A 130 13.04 6.32 -6.36
C ASP A 130 13.74 6.30 -4.97
N GLU A 131 13.57 7.35 -4.17
CA GLU A 131 14.19 7.51 -2.86
C GLU A 131 13.28 7.09 -1.69
N ALA A 132 12.00 6.81 -1.96
CA ALA A 132 11.05 6.34 -0.97
C ALA A 132 10.82 4.83 -1.08
N ILE A 133 10.48 4.20 0.04
CA ILE A 133 9.86 2.86 -0.03
C ILE A 133 8.43 3.01 -0.53
N ILE A 134 8.09 2.24 -1.53
CA ILE A 134 6.76 2.31 -2.15
C ILE A 134 5.86 1.22 -1.59
N VAL A 135 4.67 1.61 -1.13
CA VAL A 135 3.56 0.70 -0.88
C VAL A 135 2.59 0.84 -2.05
N GLY A 136 2.53 -0.18 -2.88
CA GLY A 136 1.69 -0.18 -4.07
C GLY A 136 0.21 -0.34 -3.72
N THR A 137 -0.67 0.32 -4.47
CA THR A 137 -2.11 0.15 -4.30
C THR A 137 -2.82 0.04 -5.64
N SER A 138 -3.91 -0.76 -5.66
CA SER A 138 -4.80 -0.86 -6.82
C SER A 138 -6.26 -0.97 -6.38
N ALA A 139 -7.12 -0.17 -7.00
CA ALA A 139 -8.55 -0.12 -6.69
C ALA A 139 -9.39 -0.57 -7.89
N VAL A 140 -9.88 -1.80 -7.85
CA VAL A 140 -10.79 -2.36 -8.87
C VAL A 140 -12.23 -2.01 -8.52
N THR A 141 -12.60 -0.74 -8.66
CA THR A 141 -13.88 -0.19 -8.15
C THR A 141 -15.11 -0.63 -8.94
N GLY A 142 -14.95 -1.22 -10.13
CA GLY A 142 -16.03 -1.68 -10.98
C GLY A 142 -16.83 -2.86 -10.41
N THR A 143 -16.25 -3.65 -9.51
CA THR A 143 -16.88 -4.84 -8.90
C THR A 143 -16.51 -5.00 -7.43
N GLU A 144 -17.29 -5.82 -6.73
CA GLU A 144 -16.95 -6.34 -5.42
C GLU A 144 -16.00 -7.53 -5.59
N LEU A 145 -14.95 -7.58 -4.77
CA LEU A 145 -14.00 -8.69 -4.75
C LEU A 145 -14.01 -9.36 -3.36
N ASP A 146 -13.84 -10.67 -3.33
CA ASP A 146 -13.64 -11.43 -2.08
C ASP A 146 -12.16 -11.46 -1.70
N SER A 147 -11.31 -11.72 -2.69
CA SER A 147 -9.85 -11.70 -2.56
C SER A 147 -9.20 -11.56 -3.93
N ILE A 148 -7.93 -11.21 -3.94
CA ILE A 148 -7.08 -11.21 -5.14
C ILE A 148 -5.67 -11.63 -4.76
N VAL A 149 -5.02 -12.40 -5.61
CA VAL A 149 -3.61 -12.73 -5.50
C VAL A 149 -2.91 -12.11 -6.70
N ASN A 150 -1.98 -11.19 -6.44
CA ASN A 150 -1.24 -10.52 -7.50
C ASN A 150 -0.21 -11.47 -8.12
N GLN A 151 0.10 -11.23 -9.38
CA GLN A 151 1.20 -11.90 -10.05
C GLN A 151 2.54 -11.46 -9.44
N TYR A 152 3.51 -12.37 -9.45
CA TYR A 152 4.89 -12.08 -9.15
C TYR A 152 5.76 -12.40 -10.36
N ASN A 153 6.47 -11.38 -10.85
CA ASN A 153 7.33 -11.49 -12.03
C ASN A 153 8.84 -11.40 -11.69
N GLY A 154 9.19 -11.43 -10.40
CA GLY A 154 10.58 -11.35 -9.96
C GLY A 154 11.18 -9.94 -9.92
N ILE A 155 10.42 -8.89 -10.27
CA ILE A 155 10.93 -7.53 -10.38
C ILE A 155 10.50 -6.67 -9.19
N PHE A 156 9.20 -6.72 -8.83
CA PHE A 156 8.64 -5.86 -7.80
C PHE A 156 8.44 -6.63 -6.49
N ASN A 157 9.25 -6.32 -5.49
CA ASN A 157 9.17 -6.92 -4.14
C ASN A 157 8.40 -6.06 -3.15
N ASN A 158 7.90 -4.91 -3.60
CA ASN A 158 7.18 -3.95 -2.77
C ASN A 158 5.90 -4.52 -2.18
N PRO A 159 5.53 -4.12 -0.96
CA PRO A 159 4.21 -4.39 -0.41
C PRO A 159 3.13 -3.82 -1.32
N PHE A 160 2.06 -4.59 -1.53
CA PHE A 160 1.00 -4.21 -2.45
C PHE A 160 -0.38 -4.53 -1.88
N LEU A 161 -1.30 -3.57 -1.96
CA LEU A 161 -2.68 -3.75 -1.50
C LEU A 161 -3.66 -3.60 -2.67
N VAL A 162 -4.61 -4.53 -2.75
CA VAL A 162 -5.68 -4.47 -3.76
C VAL A 162 -7.03 -4.62 -3.12
N TRP A 163 -7.99 -3.84 -3.60
CA TRP A 163 -9.39 -3.93 -3.17
C TRP A 163 -10.35 -3.66 -4.31
N GLY A 164 -11.57 -4.15 -4.14
CA GLY A 164 -12.70 -3.88 -5.03
C GLY A 164 -13.60 -2.75 -4.51
N ARG A 165 -14.85 -2.74 -4.98
CA ARG A 165 -15.89 -1.89 -4.44
C ARG A 165 -16.30 -2.36 -3.04
N TYR A 166 -16.49 -1.43 -2.10
CA TYR A 166 -16.98 -1.76 -0.76
C TYR A 166 -18.43 -2.25 -0.77
N ARG A 167 -18.77 -3.14 0.17
CA ARG A 167 -20.09 -3.73 0.35
C ARG A 167 -20.88 -2.93 1.38
N LYS A 168 -22.06 -2.47 0.99
CA LYS A 168 -22.98 -1.77 1.90
C LYS A 168 -23.91 -2.79 2.56
N GLY A 169 -23.69 -3.07 3.85
CA GLY A 169 -24.66 -3.77 4.69
C GLY A 169 -25.58 -2.80 5.42
N TRP A 170 -26.54 -3.35 6.16
CA TRP A 170 -27.49 -2.55 6.91
C TRP A 170 -26.82 -1.75 8.06
N LEU A 171 -25.97 -2.39 8.84
CA LEU A 171 -25.27 -1.76 9.98
C LEU A 171 -23.84 -1.31 9.62
N LYS A 172 -23.18 -2.03 8.73
CA LYS A 172 -21.76 -1.85 8.41
C LYS A 172 -21.51 -1.77 6.92
N THR A 173 -20.47 -1.04 6.57
CA THR A 173 -19.85 -1.07 5.24
C THR A 173 -18.55 -1.82 5.35
N THR A 174 -18.35 -2.85 4.56
CA THR A 174 -17.18 -3.72 4.61
C THR A 174 -16.39 -3.68 3.30
N LEU A 175 -15.09 -3.93 3.40
CA LEU A 175 -14.19 -3.97 2.26
C LEU A 175 -13.14 -5.07 2.47
N PRO A 176 -13.16 -6.14 1.68
CA PRO A 176 -12.04 -7.06 1.59
C PRO A 176 -10.83 -6.35 0.96
N ILE A 177 -9.68 -6.43 1.60
CA ILE A 177 -8.41 -5.92 1.09
C ILE A 177 -7.42 -7.08 1.09
N SER A 178 -6.80 -7.35 -0.06
CA SER A 178 -5.71 -8.31 -0.20
C SER A 178 -4.39 -7.57 -0.08
N PHE A 179 -3.57 -8.00 0.84
CA PHE A 179 -2.24 -7.48 1.14
C PHE A 179 -1.20 -8.52 0.76
N GLN A 180 -0.34 -8.18 -0.19
CA GLN A 180 0.80 -9.01 -0.62
C GLN A 180 2.11 -8.37 -0.18
N PHE A 181 3.07 -9.20 0.26
CA PHE A 181 4.39 -8.78 0.69
C PHE A 181 5.44 -9.86 0.42
N HIS A 182 6.69 -9.46 0.31
CA HIS A 182 7.83 -10.38 0.17
C HIS A 182 8.20 -10.99 1.54
N HIS A 183 8.34 -12.31 1.62
CA HIS A 183 8.57 -13.00 2.90
C HIS A 183 9.95 -12.69 3.53
N ALA A 184 10.93 -12.27 2.74
CA ALA A 184 12.19 -11.77 3.29
C ALA A 184 12.03 -10.40 3.98
N GLN A 185 11.06 -9.57 3.54
CA GLN A 185 10.76 -8.27 4.14
C GLN A 185 10.03 -8.43 5.48
N MET A 186 8.95 -9.19 5.51
CA MET A 186 8.14 -9.42 6.71
C MET A 186 7.57 -10.83 6.76
N ASP A 187 7.09 -11.24 7.91
CA ASP A 187 6.40 -12.51 8.11
C ASP A 187 4.94 -12.28 8.56
N GLY A 188 4.20 -13.37 8.77
CA GLY A 188 2.78 -13.30 9.16
C GLY A 188 2.52 -12.49 10.43
N LYS A 189 3.46 -12.41 11.38
CA LYS A 189 3.33 -11.63 12.61
C LYS A 189 3.34 -10.12 12.30
N HIS A 190 4.24 -9.67 11.44
CA HIS A 190 4.35 -8.26 11.04
C HIS A 190 3.15 -7.85 10.18
N ALA A 191 2.76 -8.73 9.24
CA ALA A 191 1.57 -8.53 8.41
C ALA A 191 0.28 -8.46 9.25
N ALA A 192 0.10 -9.34 10.24
CA ALA A 192 -1.04 -9.29 11.16
C ALA A 192 -1.06 -7.98 11.95
N ARG A 193 0.09 -7.52 12.49
CA ARG A 193 0.20 -6.23 13.19
C ARG A 193 -0.21 -5.07 12.29
N PHE A 194 0.23 -5.07 11.02
CA PHE A 194 -0.18 -4.07 10.04
C PHE A 194 -1.69 -4.08 9.80
N LEU A 195 -2.28 -5.25 9.56
CA LEU A 195 -3.72 -5.37 9.28
C LEU A 195 -4.59 -4.89 10.46
N GLU A 196 -4.16 -5.15 11.71
CA GLU A 196 -4.84 -4.63 12.90
C GLU A 196 -4.67 -3.12 13.06
N GLU A 197 -3.46 -2.60 12.78
CA GLU A 197 -3.19 -1.16 12.82
C GLU A 197 -3.99 -0.41 11.74
N LEU A 198 -4.11 -0.98 10.53
CA LEU A 198 -4.94 -0.41 9.47
C LEU A 198 -6.41 -0.31 9.90
N GLN A 199 -6.98 -1.38 10.51
CA GLN A 199 -8.35 -1.31 11.02
C GLN A 199 -8.50 -0.24 12.11
N ARG A 200 -7.51 -0.11 13.00
CA ARG A 200 -7.51 0.91 14.05
C ARG A 200 -7.49 2.32 13.45
N THR A 201 -6.61 2.56 12.49
CA THR A 201 -6.49 3.85 11.78
C THR A 201 -7.80 4.20 11.06
N ILE A 202 -8.43 3.24 10.36
CA ILE A 202 -9.74 3.42 9.73
C ILE A 202 -10.82 3.79 10.75
N ASN A 203 -10.74 3.26 11.96
CA ASN A 203 -11.70 3.53 13.02
C ASN A 203 -11.51 4.88 13.72
N THR A 204 -10.34 5.50 13.58
CA THR A 204 -9.99 6.75 14.28
C THR A 204 -9.93 7.98 13.39
N ILE A 205 -9.96 7.82 12.06
CA ILE A 205 -9.93 8.91 11.08
C ILE A 205 -11.06 9.93 11.27
#